data_b05aa1c8d4538397c4f11a5fe7973448
#
_entry.id   b05aa1c8d4538397c4f11a5fe7973448
#
_cell.length_a   1.000
_cell.length_b   1.000
_cell.length_c   1.000
_cell.angle_alpha   90.00
_cell.angle_beta   90.00
_cell.angle_gamma   90.00
#
_symmetry.space_group_name_H-M   'P 1'
#
loop_
_entity.id
_entity.type
_entity.pdbx_description
1 polymer ?
#
loop_
_entity_poly.entity_id
_entity_poly.type
_entity_poly.pdbx_seq_one_letter_code
_entity_poly.pdbx_strand_id
1 'polypeptide(L)'
;MSEENIKFYQGTDDLSKSNNEETLKLIKQKVFDLSNMKNIHFLLGAGVSSGAIPTMKEFIVEIEEKIKTQQKQQEVFKKLKENNNENLENILGVLYAKRDYQLGINEPDKDTDDLIEIIEQTIFEKINIDLSDTSYQAVIDTYKTFYQKVTYRNKDLSRVNIFTTNNDLFNERVLDNLNINYNNGFGGGLERFFNPARFGYTFSKKIETSIEKYEALDNMIYFYKLHGSINW
;
A
#
# COMPACT_ATOMS: atom_id res chain seq x y z
N MET A 1 -13.72 -24.81 11.16
CA MET A 1 -13.47 -23.36 11.11
C MET A 1 -14.82 -22.71 10.84
N SER A 2 -15.37 -21.92 11.78
CA SER A 2 -16.59 -21.16 11.53
C SER A 2 -16.27 -20.15 10.43
N GLU A 3 -16.99 -20.19 9.31
CA GLU A 3 -16.89 -19.15 8.30
C GLU A 3 -17.25 -17.82 8.97
N GLU A 4 -16.27 -16.92 9.05
CA GLU A 4 -16.53 -15.56 9.54
C GLU A 4 -17.54 -14.89 8.60
N ASN A 5 -18.58 -14.30 9.17
CA ASN A 5 -19.59 -13.60 8.39
C ASN A 5 -19.00 -12.33 7.76
N ILE A 6 -19.19 -12.19 6.45
CA ILE A 6 -18.78 -11.00 5.71
C ILE A 6 -19.58 -9.81 6.24
N LYS A 7 -18.87 -8.75 6.64
CA LYS A 7 -19.46 -7.47 7.03
C LYS A 7 -19.34 -6.47 5.90
N PHE A 8 -20.45 -5.79 5.61
CA PHE A 8 -20.53 -4.79 4.56
C PHE A 8 -21.23 -3.52 5.05
N TYR A 9 -20.53 -2.40 4.99
CA TYR A 9 -21.03 -1.11 5.44
C TYR A 9 -21.08 -0.11 4.30
N GLN A 10 -22.09 0.78 4.32
CA GLN A 10 -22.15 1.97 3.50
C GLN A 10 -22.31 3.18 4.41
N GLY A 11 -21.24 3.95 4.59
CA GLY A 11 -21.17 4.94 5.66
C GLY A 11 -21.26 4.27 7.04
N THR A 12 -22.25 4.64 7.83
CA THR A 12 -22.55 4.04 9.15
C THR A 12 -23.51 2.86 9.09
N ASP A 13 -24.14 2.61 7.94
CA ASP A 13 -25.19 1.61 7.81
C ASP A 13 -24.61 0.22 7.57
N ASP A 14 -24.94 -0.74 8.43
CA ASP A 14 -24.61 -2.16 8.21
C ASP A 14 -25.57 -2.76 7.20
N LEU A 15 -25.06 -3.05 6.01
CA LEU A 15 -25.80 -3.67 4.91
C LEU A 15 -25.57 -5.18 4.81
N SER A 16 -24.86 -5.78 5.77
CA SER A 16 -24.60 -7.22 5.81
C SER A 16 -25.93 -8.01 5.83
N LYS A 17 -25.94 -9.17 5.17
CA LYS A 17 -27.10 -10.07 5.14
C LYS A 17 -26.87 -11.26 6.09
N SER A 18 -27.90 -12.06 6.26
CA SER A 18 -27.89 -13.24 7.13
C SER A 18 -26.87 -14.30 6.70
N ASN A 19 -26.51 -14.31 5.42
CA ASN A 19 -25.50 -15.22 4.88
C ASN A 19 -24.50 -14.49 3.97
N ASN A 20 -23.33 -15.10 3.80
CA ASN A 20 -22.22 -14.54 3.02
C ASN A 20 -22.54 -14.41 1.53
N GLU A 21 -23.33 -15.33 0.97
CA GLU A 21 -23.70 -15.31 -0.45
C GLU A 21 -24.56 -14.11 -0.81
N GLU A 22 -25.58 -13.81 0.00
CA GLU A 22 -26.42 -12.63 -0.19
C GLU A 22 -25.63 -11.33 0.02
N THR A 23 -24.75 -11.29 1.01
CA THR A 23 -23.87 -10.15 1.24
C THR A 23 -22.96 -9.91 0.05
N LEU A 24 -22.32 -10.96 -0.50
CA LEU A 24 -21.48 -10.86 -1.70
C LEU A 24 -22.27 -10.40 -2.94
N LYS A 25 -23.51 -10.89 -3.12
CA LYS A 25 -24.36 -10.44 -4.22
C LYS A 25 -24.66 -8.95 -4.10
N LEU A 26 -24.97 -8.47 -2.90
CA LEU A 26 -25.20 -7.04 -2.66
C LEU A 26 -23.94 -6.21 -2.89
N ILE A 27 -22.77 -6.66 -2.43
CA ILE A 27 -21.48 -6.01 -2.70
C ILE A 27 -21.25 -5.89 -4.21
N LYS A 28 -21.43 -6.98 -4.96
CA LYS A 28 -21.25 -6.97 -6.42
C LYS A 28 -22.17 -5.96 -7.09
N GLN A 29 -23.47 -5.91 -6.68
CA GLN A 29 -24.41 -4.93 -7.20
C GLN A 29 -23.97 -3.48 -6.91
N LYS A 30 -23.60 -3.19 -5.66
CA LYS A 30 -23.14 -1.86 -5.25
C LYS A 30 -21.86 -1.43 -5.97
N VAL A 31 -20.89 -2.34 -6.12
CA VAL A 31 -19.66 -2.06 -6.89
C VAL A 31 -19.98 -1.78 -8.36
N PHE A 32 -20.91 -2.53 -8.96
CA PHE A 32 -21.37 -2.27 -10.32
C PHE A 32 -22.01 -0.88 -10.46
N ASP A 33 -22.89 -0.52 -9.53
CA ASP A 33 -23.54 0.80 -9.52
C ASP A 33 -22.50 1.92 -9.39
N LEU A 34 -21.50 1.73 -8.51
CA LEU A 34 -20.40 2.69 -8.31
C LEU A 34 -19.50 2.84 -9.55
N SER A 35 -19.32 1.77 -10.34
CA SER A 35 -18.42 1.81 -11.51
C SER A 35 -18.83 2.85 -12.56
N ASN A 36 -20.10 3.25 -12.59
CA ASN A 36 -20.65 4.26 -13.49
C ASN A 36 -20.62 5.70 -12.91
N MET A 37 -20.16 5.87 -11.68
CA MET A 37 -20.04 7.21 -11.09
C MET A 37 -18.92 8.00 -11.77
N LYS A 38 -19.12 9.30 -11.98
CA LYS A 38 -18.16 10.17 -12.65
C LYS A 38 -16.82 10.19 -11.94
N ASN A 39 -16.82 10.35 -10.62
CA ASN A 39 -15.63 10.41 -9.80
C ASN A 39 -15.61 9.19 -8.89
N ILE A 40 -14.62 8.32 -9.06
CA ILE A 40 -14.38 7.19 -8.18
C ILE A 40 -12.92 7.16 -7.78
N HIS A 41 -12.67 6.92 -6.50
CA HIS A 41 -11.35 6.84 -5.92
C HIS A 41 -11.28 5.59 -5.03
N PHE A 42 -10.11 4.98 -4.95
CA PHE A 42 -9.88 3.80 -4.11
C PHE A 42 -8.78 4.11 -3.11
N LEU A 43 -8.98 3.66 -1.88
CA LEU A 43 -7.96 3.61 -0.85
C LEU A 43 -7.65 2.14 -0.55
N LEU A 44 -6.42 1.74 -0.81
CA LEU A 44 -5.92 0.38 -0.63
C LEU A 44 -5.03 0.36 0.62
N GLY A 45 -5.37 -0.50 1.58
CA GLY A 45 -4.57 -0.73 2.77
C GLY A 45 -3.87 -2.09 2.74
N ALA A 46 -3.22 -2.48 3.84
CA ALA A 46 -2.42 -3.70 3.96
C ALA A 46 -3.17 -4.98 3.59
N GLY A 47 -4.49 -5.02 3.78
CA GLY A 47 -5.32 -6.19 3.47
C GLY A 47 -5.30 -6.61 2.00
N VAL A 48 -5.00 -5.72 1.04
CA VAL A 48 -4.95 -6.08 -0.39
C VAL A 48 -3.71 -6.89 -0.75
N SER A 49 -2.65 -6.81 0.06
CA SER A 49 -1.42 -7.61 -0.07
C SER A 49 -1.38 -8.80 0.91
N SER A 50 -2.52 -9.09 1.58
CA SER A 50 -2.62 -10.22 2.51
C SER A 50 -2.29 -11.55 1.83
N GLY A 51 -1.52 -12.38 2.51
CA GLY A 51 -0.98 -13.62 1.97
C GLY A 51 0.38 -13.48 1.27
N ALA A 52 0.85 -12.24 1.02
CA ALA A 52 2.19 -11.98 0.51
C ALA A 52 3.02 -11.13 1.48
N ILE A 53 2.42 -10.09 2.06
CA ILE A 53 3.07 -9.22 3.03
C ILE A 53 2.49 -9.52 4.42
N PRO A 54 3.35 -9.73 5.44
CA PRO A 54 2.91 -9.97 6.80
C PRO A 54 2.06 -8.82 7.35
N THR A 55 1.12 -9.17 8.21
CA THR A 55 0.37 -8.20 9.00
C THR A 55 1.25 -7.57 10.09
N MET A 56 0.82 -6.45 10.65
CA MET A 56 1.55 -5.80 11.75
C MET A 56 1.81 -6.74 12.94
N LYS A 57 0.86 -7.62 13.26
CA LYS A 57 1.03 -8.63 14.32
C LYS A 57 2.10 -9.66 13.99
N GLU A 58 2.16 -10.10 12.73
CA GLU A 58 3.18 -11.06 12.29
C GLU A 58 4.58 -10.43 12.30
N PHE A 59 4.71 -9.15 11.92
CA PHE A 59 5.96 -8.40 12.08
C PHE A 59 6.44 -8.36 13.54
N ILE A 60 5.53 -8.09 14.48
CA ILE A 60 5.87 -8.07 15.92
C ILE A 60 6.44 -9.43 16.37
N VAL A 61 5.80 -10.54 15.97
CA VAL A 61 6.28 -11.88 16.31
C VAL A 61 7.69 -12.13 15.75
N GLU A 62 7.93 -11.73 14.52
CA GLU A 62 9.27 -11.90 13.90
C GLU A 62 10.34 -11.03 14.55
N ILE A 63 10.00 -9.80 14.94
CA ILE A 63 10.92 -8.93 15.68
C ILE A 63 11.25 -9.55 17.03
N GLU A 64 10.25 -10.06 17.76
CA GLU A 64 10.46 -10.74 19.06
C GLU A 64 11.40 -11.94 18.91
N GLU A 65 11.29 -12.71 17.84
CA GLU A 65 12.20 -13.84 17.58
C GLU A 65 13.62 -13.37 17.26
N LYS A 66 13.78 -12.30 16.45
CA LYS A 66 15.11 -11.74 16.12
C LYS A 66 15.84 -11.18 17.34
N ILE A 67 15.14 -10.58 18.28
CA ILE A 67 15.74 -10.02 19.50
C ILE A 67 15.82 -11.01 20.66
N LYS A 68 15.44 -12.26 20.48
CA LYS A 68 15.32 -13.30 21.52
C LYS A 68 16.57 -13.52 22.39
N THR A 69 17.75 -13.27 21.84
CA THR A 69 19.03 -13.40 22.59
C THR A 69 19.53 -12.07 23.16
N GLN A 70 18.80 -10.98 22.94
CA GLN A 70 19.20 -9.61 23.30
C GLN A 70 18.29 -9.09 24.43
N GLN A 71 18.65 -9.43 25.69
CA GLN A 71 17.79 -9.19 26.85
C GLN A 71 17.33 -7.74 27.00
N LYS A 72 18.22 -6.76 26.79
CA LYS A 72 17.87 -5.33 26.89
C LYS A 72 16.82 -4.91 25.85
N GLN A 73 17.04 -5.30 24.60
CA GLN A 73 16.11 -4.99 23.51
C GLN A 73 14.74 -5.65 23.73
N GLN A 74 14.72 -6.89 24.24
CA GLN A 74 13.46 -7.57 24.62
C GLN A 74 12.69 -6.80 25.66
N GLU A 75 13.33 -6.37 26.75
CA GLU A 75 12.67 -5.63 27.82
C GLU A 75 12.10 -4.30 27.33
N VAL A 76 12.86 -3.58 26.51
CA VAL A 76 12.42 -2.30 25.92
C VAL A 76 11.27 -2.54 24.94
N PHE A 77 11.41 -3.49 24.01
CA PHE A 77 10.40 -3.77 23.00
C PHE A 77 9.08 -4.25 23.63
N LYS A 78 9.16 -5.13 24.64
CA LYS A 78 7.98 -5.59 25.37
C LYS A 78 7.20 -4.44 26.00
N LYS A 79 7.90 -3.52 26.71
CA LYS A 79 7.24 -2.32 27.31
C LYS A 79 6.60 -1.43 26.25
N LEU A 80 7.30 -1.23 25.13
CA LEU A 80 6.79 -0.42 24.03
C LEU A 80 5.56 -1.08 23.38
N LYS A 81 5.58 -2.39 23.17
CA LYS A 81 4.47 -3.17 22.62
C LYS A 81 3.21 -3.04 23.48
N GLU A 82 3.33 -3.25 24.79
CA GLU A 82 2.23 -3.14 25.74
C GLU A 82 1.64 -1.72 25.78
N ASN A 83 2.48 -0.68 25.80
CA ASN A 83 2.06 0.71 25.91
C ASN A 83 1.52 1.33 24.60
N ASN A 84 1.79 0.71 23.45
CA ASN A 84 1.39 1.21 22.13
C ASN A 84 0.37 0.30 21.43
N ASN A 85 -0.36 -0.53 22.16
CA ASN A 85 -1.42 -1.42 21.63
C ASN A 85 -0.93 -2.28 20.44
N GLU A 86 0.31 -2.78 20.50
CA GLU A 86 0.95 -3.57 19.42
C GLU A 86 1.00 -2.82 18.07
N ASN A 87 1.01 -1.50 18.09
CA ASN A 87 1.19 -0.69 16.88
C ASN A 87 2.67 -0.41 16.62
N LEU A 88 3.22 -1.04 15.58
CA LEU A 88 4.65 -0.98 15.24
C LEU A 88 5.10 0.42 14.81
N GLU A 89 4.23 1.18 14.15
CA GLU A 89 4.52 2.57 13.75
C GLU A 89 4.71 3.47 14.99
N ASN A 90 3.83 3.30 15.99
CA ASN A 90 3.96 4.03 17.25
C ASN A 90 5.22 3.60 18.02
N ILE A 91 5.55 2.31 18.02
CA ILE A 91 6.77 1.77 18.64
C ILE A 91 8.01 2.42 18.02
N LEU A 92 8.10 2.42 16.70
CA LEU A 92 9.18 3.09 15.96
C LEU A 92 9.22 4.59 16.24
N GLY A 93 8.06 5.26 16.27
CA GLY A 93 7.96 6.68 16.59
C GLY A 93 8.56 7.02 17.96
N VAL A 94 8.29 6.20 18.99
CA VAL A 94 8.87 6.37 20.32
C VAL A 94 10.39 6.11 20.32
N LEU A 95 10.85 5.10 19.59
CA LEU A 95 12.28 4.78 19.47
C LEU A 95 13.05 5.90 18.75
N TYR A 96 12.51 6.45 17.67
CA TYR A 96 13.11 7.59 16.97
C TYR A 96 13.17 8.84 17.86
N ALA A 97 12.07 9.15 18.57
CA ALA A 97 12.06 10.29 19.51
C ALA A 97 13.10 10.12 20.62
N LYS A 98 13.28 8.89 21.14
CA LYS A 98 14.31 8.59 22.12
C LYS A 98 15.70 8.79 21.53
N ARG A 99 15.98 8.26 20.35
CA ARG A 99 17.25 8.42 19.64
C ARG A 99 17.58 9.90 19.42
N ASP A 100 16.62 10.67 18.92
CA ASP A 100 16.82 12.09 18.62
C ASP A 100 17.09 12.89 19.90
N TYR A 101 16.39 12.59 20.99
CA TYR A 101 16.67 13.18 22.32
C TYR A 101 18.12 12.88 22.77
N GLN A 102 18.54 11.61 22.69
CA GLN A 102 19.87 11.18 23.11
C GLN A 102 20.98 11.81 22.26
N LEU A 103 20.78 11.92 20.96
CA LEU A 103 21.69 12.66 20.09
C LEU A 103 21.76 14.15 20.46
N GLY A 104 20.63 14.76 20.79
CA GLY A 104 20.53 16.17 21.20
C GLY A 104 21.28 16.50 22.49
N ILE A 105 21.36 15.55 23.44
CA ILE A 105 22.15 15.70 24.68
C ILE A 105 23.58 15.13 24.56
N ASN A 106 23.97 14.67 23.36
CA ASN A 106 25.27 14.06 23.07
C ASN A 106 25.57 12.77 23.88
N GLU A 107 24.54 11.98 24.15
CA GLU A 107 24.59 10.67 24.84
C GLU A 107 23.95 9.58 23.97
N PRO A 108 24.55 9.17 22.85
CA PRO A 108 23.97 8.16 21.97
C PRO A 108 23.79 6.81 22.68
N ASP A 109 22.66 6.16 22.44
CA ASP A 109 22.34 4.83 23.00
C ASP A 109 22.32 3.77 21.90
N LYS A 110 23.39 3.02 21.83
CA LYS A 110 23.57 1.97 20.85
C LYS A 110 22.47 0.90 20.94
N ASP A 111 21.98 0.55 22.12
CA ASP A 111 20.93 -0.45 22.27
C ASP A 111 19.62 0.00 21.61
N THR A 112 19.34 1.33 21.61
CA THR A 112 18.19 1.92 20.90
C THR A 112 18.40 1.89 19.39
N ASP A 113 19.59 2.26 18.91
CA ASP A 113 19.92 2.25 17.49
C ASP A 113 19.85 0.83 16.92
N ASP A 114 20.44 -0.14 17.59
CA ASP A 114 20.43 -1.56 17.19
C ASP A 114 18.97 -2.10 17.14
N LEU A 115 18.11 -1.70 18.07
CA LEU A 115 16.70 -2.12 18.05
C LEU A 115 15.94 -1.50 16.87
N ILE A 116 16.15 -0.21 16.58
CA ILE A 116 15.58 0.44 15.40
C ILE A 116 16.02 -0.29 14.14
N GLU A 117 17.31 -0.55 13.97
CA GLU A 117 17.87 -1.23 12.81
C GLU A 117 17.24 -2.63 12.61
N ILE A 118 17.12 -3.42 13.68
CA ILE A 118 16.49 -4.75 13.61
C ILE A 118 15.04 -4.64 13.12
N ILE A 119 14.27 -3.67 13.63
CA ILE A 119 12.86 -3.47 13.24
C ILE A 119 12.78 -3.04 11.77
N GLU A 120 13.53 -2.01 11.37
CA GLU A 120 13.57 -1.50 10.00
C GLU A 120 13.97 -2.58 9.00
N GLN A 121 15.03 -3.33 9.30
CA GLN A 121 15.51 -4.41 8.45
C GLN A 121 14.49 -5.54 8.35
N THR A 122 13.80 -5.89 9.45
CA THR A 122 12.74 -6.91 9.43
C THR A 122 11.60 -6.50 8.52
N ILE A 123 11.16 -5.24 8.60
CA ILE A 123 10.12 -4.70 7.73
C ILE A 123 10.58 -4.71 6.27
N PHE A 124 11.79 -4.20 6.01
CA PHE A 124 12.33 -4.11 4.65
C PHE A 124 12.45 -5.47 3.98
N GLU A 125 13.02 -6.47 4.65
CA GLU A 125 13.18 -7.84 4.13
C GLU A 125 11.86 -8.48 3.72
N LYS A 126 10.77 -8.18 4.44
CA LYS A 126 9.44 -8.74 4.18
C LYS A 126 8.63 -7.98 3.15
N ILE A 127 8.94 -6.72 2.94
CA ILE A 127 8.26 -5.90 1.92
C ILE A 127 9.01 -5.94 0.58
N ASN A 128 10.34 -6.04 0.62
CA ASN A 128 11.21 -6.11 -0.56
C ASN A 128 11.34 -7.54 -1.09
N ILE A 129 10.20 -8.10 -1.48
CA ILE A 129 10.09 -9.48 -1.99
C ILE A 129 10.33 -9.54 -3.50
N ASP A 130 10.73 -10.71 -3.98
CA ASP A 130 10.79 -10.99 -5.41
C ASP A 130 9.38 -11.21 -5.98
N LEU A 131 8.85 -10.18 -6.65
CA LEU A 131 7.52 -10.22 -7.28
C LEU A 131 7.43 -11.17 -8.50
N SER A 132 8.52 -11.85 -8.87
CA SER A 132 8.51 -12.92 -9.89
C SER A 132 8.25 -14.31 -9.28
N ASP A 133 8.30 -14.44 -7.96
CA ASP A 133 8.01 -15.69 -7.27
C ASP A 133 6.54 -16.08 -7.43
N THR A 134 6.31 -17.30 -7.87
CA THR A 134 4.98 -17.86 -8.10
C THR A 134 4.14 -18.03 -6.84
N SER A 135 4.77 -18.03 -5.65
CA SER A 135 4.06 -18.06 -4.37
C SER A 135 3.12 -16.87 -4.17
N TYR A 136 3.41 -15.72 -4.81
CA TYR A 136 2.60 -14.51 -4.75
C TYR A 136 1.57 -14.38 -5.88
N GLN A 137 1.46 -15.40 -6.75
CA GLN A 137 0.62 -15.32 -7.94
C GLN A 137 -0.84 -15.02 -7.63
N ALA A 138 -1.40 -15.59 -6.56
CA ALA A 138 -2.78 -15.33 -6.15
C ALA A 138 -3.04 -13.85 -5.80
N VAL A 139 -2.09 -13.21 -5.12
CA VAL A 139 -2.15 -11.79 -4.81
C VAL A 139 -2.03 -10.96 -6.09
N ILE A 140 -1.05 -11.27 -6.93
CA ILE A 140 -0.86 -10.62 -8.24
C ILE A 140 -2.12 -10.72 -9.11
N ASP A 141 -2.78 -11.88 -9.17
CA ASP A 141 -3.99 -12.07 -9.97
C ASP A 141 -5.19 -11.29 -9.41
N THR A 142 -5.25 -11.12 -8.09
CA THR A 142 -6.24 -10.24 -7.44
C THR A 142 -6.05 -8.79 -7.88
N TYR A 143 -4.83 -8.26 -7.81
CA TYR A 143 -4.50 -6.93 -8.29
C TYR A 143 -4.75 -6.77 -9.80
N LYS A 144 -4.39 -7.77 -10.63
CA LYS A 144 -4.68 -7.75 -12.07
C LYS A 144 -6.18 -7.64 -12.34
N THR A 145 -6.97 -8.46 -11.66
CA THR A 145 -8.43 -8.44 -11.81
C THR A 145 -9.00 -7.08 -11.41
N PHE A 146 -8.54 -6.50 -10.31
CA PHE A 146 -8.93 -5.18 -9.86
C PHE A 146 -8.60 -4.11 -10.92
N TYR A 147 -7.35 -4.02 -11.37
CA TYR A 147 -6.94 -3.00 -12.34
C TYR A 147 -7.61 -3.16 -13.69
N GLN A 148 -7.80 -4.38 -14.20
CA GLN A 148 -8.56 -4.63 -15.41
C GLN A 148 -9.99 -4.11 -15.31
N LYS A 149 -10.67 -4.30 -14.17
CA LYS A 149 -12.03 -3.79 -13.95
C LYS A 149 -12.07 -2.26 -13.83
N VAL A 150 -11.12 -1.70 -13.12
CA VAL A 150 -11.08 -0.25 -12.84
C VAL A 150 -10.75 0.57 -14.09
N THR A 151 -9.95 0.04 -15.02
CA THR A 151 -9.57 0.73 -16.26
C THR A 151 -10.60 0.59 -17.39
N TYR A 152 -11.50 -0.40 -17.33
CA TYR A 152 -12.61 -0.56 -18.29
C TYR A 152 -13.79 0.38 -17.99
N ARG A 153 -13.49 1.68 -17.87
CA ARG A 153 -14.51 2.71 -17.66
C ARG A 153 -14.79 3.48 -18.94
N ASN A 154 -15.98 4.11 -19.01
CA ASN A 154 -16.30 5.01 -20.11
C ASN A 154 -15.27 6.16 -20.15
N LYS A 155 -14.81 6.49 -21.35
CA LYS A 155 -13.81 7.53 -21.62
C LYS A 155 -14.24 8.93 -21.16
N ASP A 156 -15.53 9.19 -21.09
CA ASP A 156 -16.09 10.46 -20.64
C ASP A 156 -16.06 10.63 -19.11
N LEU A 157 -15.69 9.55 -18.37
CA LEU A 157 -15.58 9.58 -16.91
C LEU A 157 -14.19 10.05 -16.48
N SER A 158 -14.14 10.68 -15.32
CA SER A 158 -12.87 11.09 -14.72
C SER A 158 -11.95 9.89 -14.51
N ARG A 159 -10.63 10.10 -14.65
CA ARG A 159 -9.64 9.09 -14.35
C ARG A 159 -9.69 8.67 -12.90
N VAL A 160 -9.33 7.42 -12.67
CA VAL A 160 -9.35 6.84 -11.34
C VAL A 160 -8.12 7.29 -10.55
N ASN A 161 -8.32 7.69 -9.31
CA ASN A 161 -7.25 7.88 -8.35
C ASN A 161 -7.18 6.67 -7.41
N ILE A 162 -6.00 6.12 -7.29
CA ILE A 162 -5.68 5.03 -6.37
C ILE A 162 -4.76 5.58 -5.30
N PHE A 163 -5.21 5.55 -4.07
CA PHE A 163 -4.43 5.87 -2.89
C PHE A 163 -4.04 4.58 -2.19
N THR A 164 -2.82 4.49 -1.68
CA THR A 164 -2.40 3.35 -0.87
C THR A 164 -1.51 3.78 0.29
N THR A 165 -1.66 3.10 1.41
CA THR A 165 -0.74 3.18 2.54
C THR A 165 0.35 2.11 2.47
N ASN A 166 0.28 1.18 1.51
CA ASN A 166 1.23 0.09 1.36
C ASN A 166 2.54 0.57 0.74
N ASN A 167 3.65 0.16 1.34
CA ASN A 167 4.99 0.45 0.83
C ASN A 167 5.49 -0.58 -0.20
N ASP A 168 4.79 -1.73 -0.36
CA ASP A 168 5.11 -2.79 -1.32
C ASP A 168 4.95 -2.32 -2.79
N LEU A 169 5.42 -3.14 -3.74
CA LEU A 169 5.41 -2.82 -5.18
C LEU A 169 4.39 -3.65 -5.99
N PHE A 170 3.40 -4.27 -5.36
CA PHE A 170 2.39 -5.06 -6.09
C PHE A 170 1.58 -4.21 -7.08
N ASN A 171 1.21 -2.99 -6.69
CA ASN A 171 0.48 -2.08 -7.57
C ASN A 171 1.29 -1.77 -8.83
N GLU A 172 2.53 -1.32 -8.66
CA GLU A 172 3.41 -0.96 -9.77
C GLU A 172 3.68 -2.16 -10.67
N ARG A 173 4.02 -3.31 -10.08
CA ARG A 173 4.28 -4.55 -10.82
C ARG A 173 3.11 -4.96 -11.70
N VAL A 174 1.90 -4.85 -11.19
CA VAL A 174 0.69 -5.24 -11.94
C VAL A 174 0.35 -4.20 -13.00
N LEU A 175 0.48 -2.92 -12.70
CA LEU A 175 0.27 -1.85 -13.69
C LEU A 175 1.23 -1.99 -14.87
N ASP A 176 2.52 -2.27 -14.59
CA ASP A 176 3.54 -2.53 -15.61
C ASP A 176 3.20 -3.79 -16.44
N ASN A 177 2.82 -4.89 -15.79
CA ASN A 177 2.44 -6.13 -16.47
C ASN A 177 1.22 -5.97 -17.39
N LEU A 178 0.27 -5.12 -17.01
CA LEU A 178 -0.93 -4.81 -17.79
C LEU A 178 -0.71 -3.69 -18.81
N ASN A 179 0.49 -3.12 -18.84
CA ASN A 179 0.82 -1.95 -19.67
C ASN A 179 -0.17 -0.78 -19.45
N ILE A 180 -0.54 -0.56 -18.20
CA ILE A 180 -1.40 0.56 -17.80
C ILE A 180 -0.51 1.72 -17.38
N ASN A 181 -0.69 2.87 -18.05
CA ASN A 181 0.04 4.07 -17.68
C ASN A 181 -0.46 4.63 -16.35
N TYR A 182 0.48 5.02 -15.50
CA TYR A 182 0.14 5.66 -14.23
C TYR A 182 1.06 6.85 -13.92
N ASN A 183 0.53 7.81 -13.18
CA ASN A 183 1.28 8.95 -12.68
C ASN A 183 1.36 8.83 -11.16
N ASN A 184 2.56 8.66 -10.64
CA ASN A 184 2.86 8.55 -9.22
C ASN A 184 3.60 9.78 -8.65
N GLY A 185 3.59 10.91 -9.39
CA GLY A 185 4.24 12.14 -8.97
C GLY A 185 5.76 12.19 -9.22
N PHE A 186 6.36 11.08 -9.68
CA PHE A 186 7.79 11.04 -9.99
C PHE A 186 8.10 11.48 -11.41
N GLY A 187 9.27 12.06 -11.59
CA GLY A 187 9.88 12.42 -12.86
C GLY A 187 11.38 12.19 -12.84
N GLY A 188 12.00 12.46 -13.96
CA GLY A 188 13.42 12.22 -14.19
C GLY A 188 13.65 10.95 -15.00
N GLY A 189 14.90 10.70 -15.38
CA GLY A 189 15.35 9.53 -16.13
C GLY A 189 16.22 8.63 -15.25
N LEU A 190 17.51 8.96 -15.16
CA LEU A 190 18.45 8.21 -14.33
C LEU A 190 18.21 8.46 -12.83
N GLU A 191 17.98 9.69 -12.47
CA GLU A 191 17.61 10.07 -11.11
C GLU A 191 16.11 10.43 -11.08
N ARG A 192 15.40 9.79 -10.18
CA ARG A 192 13.96 10.03 -10.00
C ARG A 192 13.77 11.01 -8.85
N PHE A 193 12.90 11.98 -9.05
CA PHE A 193 12.53 12.95 -8.01
C PHE A 193 11.01 13.09 -7.94
N PHE A 194 10.52 13.22 -6.74
CA PHE A 194 9.12 13.45 -6.45
C PHE A 194 8.79 14.94 -6.57
N ASN A 195 7.72 15.25 -7.30
CA ASN A 195 7.18 16.59 -7.39
C ASN A 195 5.64 16.54 -7.45
N PRO A 196 4.93 17.01 -6.41
CA PRO A 196 3.47 16.99 -6.37
C PRO A 196 2.79 17.68 -7.56
N ALA A 197 3.44 18.72 -8.15
CA ALA A 197 2.90 19.40 -9.32
C ALA A 197 2.74 18.45 -10.53
N ARG A 198 3.48 17.34 -10.59
CA ARG A 198 3.37 16.35 -11.66
C ARG A 198 2.05 15.63 -11.68
N PHE A 199 1.29 15.59 -10.59
CA PHE A 199 -0.08 15.04 -10.60
C PHE A 199 -1.04 15.86 -11.48
N GLY A 200 -0.67 17.08 -11.86
CA GLY A 200 -1.38 17.85 -12.89
C GLY A 200 -1.07 17.39 -14.33
N TYR A 201 -0.12 16.47 -14.55
CA TYR A 201 0.30 16.02 -15.87
C TYR A 201 -0.45 14.77 -16.29
N THR A 202 -0.55 14.60 -17.63
CA THR A 202 -1.13 13.40 -18.23
C THR A 202 -0.23 12.91 -19.36
N PHE A 203 -0.38 11.65 -19.73
CA PHE A 203 0.21 11.09 -20.95
C PHE A 203 -0.72 11.32 -22.12
N SER A 204 -0.14 11.60 -23.28
CA SER A 204 -0.86 11.76 -24.53
C SER A 204 -0.15 11.02 -25.67
N LYS A 205 -0.92 10.53 -26.62
CA LYS A 205 -0.42 9.96 -27.89
C LYS A 205 -0.57 11.00 -28.99
N LYS A 206 0.41 11.02 -29.91
CA LYS A 206 0.31 11.79 -31.16
C LYS A 206 -0.60 11.04 -32.12
N ILE A 207 -1.65 11.69 -32.58
CA ILE A 207 -2.67 11.08 -33.47
C ILE A 207 -2.50 11.47 -34.93
N GLU A 208 -1.76 12.50 -35.22
CA GLU A 208 -1.51 12.97 -36.58
C GLU A 208 -0.04 13.35 -36.77
N THR A 209 0.56 12.94 -37.88
CA THR A 209 1.99 13.15 -38.13
C THR A 209 2.29 14.47 -38.83
N SER A 210 1.34 15.00 -39.59
CA SER A 210 1.48 16.26 -40.35
C SER A 210 1.30 17.51 -39.49
N ILE A 211 0.48 17.38 -38.46
CA ILE A 211 0.22 18.42 -37.46
C ILE A 211 0.44 17.82 -36.08
N GLU A 212 1.10 18.53 -35.17
CA GLU A 212 1.28 18.04 -33.80
C GLU A 212 -0.05 18.04 -33.03
N LYS A 213 -0.89 17.05 -33.30
CA LYS A 213 -2.15 16.84 -32.61
C LYS A 213 -2.03 15.66 -31.63
N TYR A 214 -2.40 15.90 -30.39
CA TYR A 214 -2.28 14.95 -29.30
C TYR A 214 -3.64 14.63 -28.70
N GLU A 215 -3.81 13.38 -28.29
CA GLU A 215 -4.97 12.90 -27.53
C GLU A 215 -4.50 12.31 -26.21
N ALA A 216 -5.14 12.70 -25.11
CA ALA A 216 -4.80 12.15 -23.80
C ALA A 216 -5.14 10.65 -23.74
N LEU A 217 -4.27 9.86 -23.11
CA LEU A 217 -4.52 8.44 -22.90
C LEU A 217 -5.70 8.22 -21.95
N ASP A 218 -6.63 7.34 -22.33
CA ASP A 218 -7.86 7.10 -21.58
C ASP A 218 -7.64 6.25 -20.33
N ASN A 219 -6.81 5.22 -20.42
CA ASN A 219 -6.60 4.22 -19.38
C ASN A 219 -5.48 4.58 -18.38
N MET A 220 -5.29 5.86 -18.14
CA MET A 220 -4.28 6.32 -17.19
C MET A 220 -4.84 6.37 -15.77
N ILE A 221 -4.03 5.98 -14.80
CA ILE A 221 -4.32 6.02 -13.37
C ILE A 221 -3.45 7.07 -12.68
N TYR A 222 -4.02 7.80 -11.72
CA TYR A 222 -3.26 8.59 -10.75
C TYR A 222 -3.04 7.72 -9.50
N PHE A 223 -1.78 7.49 -9.16
CA PHE A 223 -1.38 6.56 -8.12
C PHE A 223 -0.60 7.26 -7.00
N TYR A 224 -1.16 7.24 -5.79
CA TYR A 224 -0.66 7.98 -4.64
C TYR A 224 -0.24 7.02 -3.53
N LYS A 225 1.06 6.93 -3.25
CA LYS A 225 1.58 6.24 -2.06
C LYS A 225 1.68 7.22 -0.90
N LEU A 226 0.79 7.07 0.09
CA LEU A 226 0.64 8.04 1.18
C LEU A 226 1.75 7.93 2.23
N HIS A 227 2.31 6.74 2.44
CA HIS A 227 3.35 6.44 3.43
C HIS A 227 4.73 6.21 2.80
N GLY A 228 4.88 6.48 1.51
CA GLY A 228 6.12 6.20 0.81
C GLY A 228 6.16 4.82 0.14
N SER A 229 7.32 4.45 -0.38
CA SER A 229 7.56 3.20 -1.10
C SER A 229 8.98 2.70 -0.88
N ILE A 230 9.16 1.38 -0.93
CA ILE A 230 10.50 0.78 -0.80
C ILE A 230 11.47 1.12 -1.93
N ASN A 231 10.99 1.70 -3.03
CA ASN A 231 11.80 2.10 -4.18
C ASN A 231 11.97 3.63 -4.35
N TRP A 232 11.74 4.40 -3.29
CA TRP A 232 11.91 5.85 -3.26
C TRP A 232 13.23 6.26 -2.67
#